data_c33e34f2262e91d9fe684375252a7d80
#
_entry.id   c33e34f2262e91d9fe684375252a7d80
#
_cell.length_a   1.000
_cell.length_b   1.000
_cell.length_c   1.000
_cell.angle_alpha   90.00
_cell.angle_beta   90.00
_cell.angle_gamma   90.00
#
_symmetry.space_group_name_H-M   'P 1'
#
loop_
_entity.id
_entity.type
_entity.pdbx_description
1 polymer ?
#
loop_
_entity_poly.entity_id
_entity_poly.type
_entity_poly.pdbx_seq_one_letter_code
_entity_poly.pdbx_strand_id
1 'polypeptide(L)'
;MENENREPSEIRQIFEKENGKDNSKEKFYKRAFFIALAVILICVLYSGFQSVYIFRLNNGMEGILSYTSSLNRKGDAEPDEEPSSTEQVTSSQLPEPWFSIEEATASADKGRLSTVEIAKKVSPATVSIAIVGVEDGKEKKLGSGTGFIIDEDGYIVTNQHVVVPSNVPEDTYYVDIFLFGDDTPIKAEVVGCDVQTDIAVLKIDIDKKLPCVSLGDSDTLQSGELAVAIGNAMGTLDNTVTVGVISAPSREIIRDGYYVDIIQTDAAINPGNSGGPLINSFGEVIGITNSKIVSNTSESLGFAIPVNSVKKIIEDLINYGKVIDRPYIGFSVKYVAGDAYYGAQGGVFVAEIVKDGPADKAGILIGDKLITMDGFAILQTGDIIKARDSHKVGDTIDVVLERDGKEITLQLIIGDSADFQ
;
A
#
# COMPACT_ATOMS: atom_id res chain seq x y z
N MET A 1 -45.34 85.02 2.88
CA MET A 1 -46.37 84.52 3.78
C MET A 1 -47.08 83.37 3.07
N GLU A 2 -46.61 82.16 3.39
CA GLU A 2 -47.41 80.96 3.14
C GLU A 2 -46.80 79.83 4.04
N ASN A 3 -47.46 79.69 5.15
CA ASN A 3 -47.08 78.68 6.12
C ASN A 3 -48.03 77.52 5.88
N GLU A 4 -47.61 76.50 5.19
CA GLU A 4 -48.40 75.35 4.87
C GLU A 4 -48.49 74.39 6.07
N ASN A 5 -49.70 74.21 6.51
CA ASN A 5 -50.11 73.10 7.34
C ASN A 5 -49.92 71.78 6.58
N ARG A 6 -48.81 71.09 6.83
CA ARG A 6 -48.70 69.64 6.46
C ARG A 6 -49.42 68.80 7.49
N GLU A 7 -50.29 67.89 7.01
CA GLU A 7 -51.04 66.98 7.90
C GLU A 7 -50.08 66.04 8.66
N PRO A 8 -50.40 65.76 9.91
CA PRO A 8 -49.60 64.86 10.77
C PRO A 8 -49.35 63.47 10.17
N SER A 9 -50.19 63.03 9.23
CA SER A 9 -50.04 61.77 8.51
C SER A 9 -48.88 61.74 7.49
N GLU A 10 -48.55 62.87 6.84
CA GLU A 10 -47.41 62.95 5.90
C GLU A 10 -46.07 62.94 6.63
N ILE A 11 -45.97 63.66 7.74
CA ILE A 11 -44.76 63.68 8.57
C ILE A 11 -44.48 62.25 9.09
N ARG A 12 -45.49 61.49 9.46
CA ARG A 12 -45.35 60.10 9.94
C ARG A 12 -44.84 59.19 8.85
N GLN A 13 -45.31 59.36 7.59
CA GLN A 13 -44.82 58.54 6.47
C GLN A 13 -43.36 58.84 6.11
N ILE A 14 -42.88 60.10 6.27
CA ILE A 14 -41.49 60.45 6.00
C ILE A 14 -40.59 59.84 7.11
N PHE A 15 -41.00 59.88 8.36
CA PHE A 15 -40.27 59.24 9.49
C PHE A 15 -40.24 57.70 9.37
N GLU A 16 -41.31 57.06 8.94
CA GLU A 16 -41.32 55.63 8.70
C GLU A 16 -40.50 55.21 7.50
N LYS A 17 -40.39 56.07 6.49
CA LYS A 17 -39.55 55.82 5.30
C LYS A 17 -38.05 56.02 5.55
N GLU A 18 -37.66 56.91 6.44
CA GLU A 18 -36.28 57.12 6.89
C GLU A 18 -35.82 56.01 7.84
N ASN A 19 -36.64 55.60 8.81
CA ASN A 19 -36.40 54.49 9.72
C ASN A 19 -36.35 53.11 8.99
N GLY A 20 -37.12 52.94 7.90
CA GLY A 20 -37.08 51.73 7.09
C GLY A 20 -35.78 51.55 6.29
N LYS A 21 -35.13 52.65 5.90
CA LYS A 21 -33.82 52.59 5.23
C LYS A 21 -32.65 52.27 6.17
N ASP A 22 -32.72 52.71 7.42
CA ASP A 22 -31.67 52.44 8.41
C ASP A 22 -31.68 50.96 8.85
N ASN A 23 -32.86 50.35 8.95
CA ASN A 23 -33.01 48.96 9.31
C ASN A 23 -32.46 47.97 8.26
N SER A 24 -32.38 48.37 7.00
CA SER A 24 -31.79 47.56 5.91
C SER A 24 -30.25 47.58 5.97
N LYS A 25 -29.67 48.74 6.31
CA LYS A 25 -28.21 48.88 6.51
C LYS A 25 -27.76 48.12 7.75
N GLU A 26 -28.48 48.21 8.84
CA GLU A 26 -28.17 47.47 10.07
C GLU A 26 -28.23 45.94 9.87
N LYS A 27 -29.23 45.45 9.13
CA LYS A 27 -29.31 44.03 8.75
C LYS A 27 -28.14 43.61 7.83
N PHE A 28 -27.74 44.49 6.90
CA PHE A 28 -26.59 44.25 6.02
C PHE A 28 -25.28 44.16 6.83
N TYR A 29 -25.02 45.12 7.74
CA TYR A 29 -23.82 45.09 8.58
C TYR A 29 -23.81 43.93 9.56
N LYS A 30 -24.95 43.52 10.14
CA LYS A 30 -25.04 42.32 10.96
C LYS A 30 -24.71 41.05 10.15
N ARG A 31 -25.23 40.90 8.91
CA ARG A 31 -24.91 39.76 8.05
C ARG A 31 -23.42 39.76 7.65
N ALA A 32 -22.87 40.91 7.26
CA ALA A 32 -21.46 41.05 6.92
C ALA A 32 -20.56 40.70 8.12
N PHE A 33 -20.92 41.12 9.33
CA PHE A 33 -20.21 40.75 10.56
C PHE A 33 -20.23 39.25 10.84
N PHE A 34 -21.38 38.58 10.71
CA PHE A 34 -21.47 37.13 10.91
C PHE A 34 -20.69 36.35 9.84
N ILE A 35 -20.66 36.82 8.60
CA ILE A 35 -19.84 36.19 7.53
C ILE A 35 -18.36 36.36 7.85
N ALA A 36 -17.92 37.55 8.24
CA ALA A 36 -16.52 37.79 8.64
C ALA A 36 -16.11 36.93 9.85
N LEU A 37 -16.99 36.81 10.84
CA LEU A 37 -16.76 35.96 12.02
C LEU A 37 -16.64 34.48 11.64
N ALA A 38 -17.48 33.99 10.72
CA ALA A 38 -17.43 32.62 10.22
C ALA A 38 -16.12 32.35 9.44
N VAL A 39 -15.66 33.28 8.63
CA VAL A 39 -14.38 33.17 7.92
C VAL A 39 -13.21 33.13 8.89
N ILE A 40 -13.20 34.01 9.91
CA ILE A 40 -12.17 33.97 10.96
C ILE A 40 -12.17 32.64 11.70
N LEU A 41 -13.36 32.11 12.04
CA LEU A 41 -13.48 30.81 12.73
C LEU A 41 -12.92 29.66 11.85
N ILE A 42 -13.23 29.66 10.57
CA ILE A 42 -12.68 28.69 9.59
C ILE A 42 -11.15 28.80 9.52
N CYS A 43 -10.59 30.01 9.47
CA CYS A 43 -9.14 30.22 9.45
C CYS A 43 -8.47 29.73 10.75
N VAL A 44 -9.08 29.96 11.90
CA VAL A 44 -8.59 29.47 13.20
C VAL A 44 -8.63 27.94 13.27
N LEU A 45 -9.72 27.34 12.83
CA LEU A 45 -9.83 25.86 12.77
C LEU A 45 -8.83 25.26 11.80
N TYR A 46 -8.61 25.89 10.64
CA TYR A 46 -7.61 25.44 9.67
C TYR A 46 -6.19 25.56 10.21
N SER A 47 -5.83 26.67 10.87
CA SER A 47 -4.50 26.84 11.50
C SER A 47 -4.30 25.88 12.68
N GLY A 48 -5.34 25.60 13.45
CA GLY A 48 -5.31 24.56 14.50
C GLY A 48 -5.09 23.16 13.95
N PHE A 49 -5.76 22.83 12.84
CA PHE A 49 -5.58 21.55 12.16
C PHE A 49 -4.15 21.38 11.60
N GLN A 50 -3.60 22.45 10.98
CA GLN A 50 -2.21 22.48 10.52
C GLN A 50 -1.23 22.28 11.68
N SER A 51 -1.45 22.92 12.82
CA SER A 51 -0.59 22.79 14.00
C SER A 51 -0.61 21.38 14.59
N VAL A 52 -1.78 20.73 14.64
CA VAL A 52 -1.91 19.34 15.06
C VAL A 52 -1.27 18.37 14.07
N TYR A 53 -1.37 18.65 12.76
CA TYR A 53 -0.73 17.86 11.72
C TYR A 53 0.80 17.94 11.79
N ILE A 54 1.37 19.17 11.95
CA ILE A 54 2.80 19.39 12.14
C ILE A 54 3.30 18.74 13.44
N PHE A 55 2.52 18.83 14.54
CA PHE A 55 2.85 18.20 15.81
C PHE A 55 2.90 16.65 15.69
N ARG A 56 1.96 16.04 14.93
CA ARG A 56 2.00 14.60 14.63
C ARG A 56 3.17 14.20 13.76
N LEU A 57 3.54 15.01 12.76
CA LEU A 57 4.72 14.78 11.93
C LEU A 57 6.00 14.85 12.76
N ASN A 58 6.15 15.85 13.64
CA ASN A 58 7.33 16.00 14.49
C ASN A 58 7.47 14.86 15.51
N ASN A 59 6.37 14.43 16.14
CA ASN A 59 6.39 13.29 17.06
C ASN A 59 6.67 11.96 16.35
N GLY A 60 6.24 11.82 15.08
CA GLY A 60 6.61 10.69 14.24
C GLY A 60 8.13 10.69 13.93
N MET A 61 8.70 11.86 13.64
CA MET A 61 10.14 11.99 13.41
C MET A 61 11.00 11.76 14.69
N GLU A 62 10.52 12.18 15.86
CA GLU A 62 11.21 11.91 17.14
C GLU A 62 11.24 10.40 17.47
N GLY A 63 10.18 9.67 17.13
CA GLY A 63 10.14 8.21 17.25
C GLY A 63 11.17 7.53 16.35
N ILE A 64 11.32 7.99 15.11
CA ILE A 64 12.33 7.47 14.17
C ILE A 64 13.75 7.81 14.65
N LEU A 65 13.98 9.02 15.14
CA LEU A 65 15.29 9.45 15.67
C LEU A 65 15.67 8.70 16.95
N SER A 66 14.70 8.33 17.81
CA SER A 66 14.95 7.54 19.01
C SER A 66 15.29 6.09 18.65
N TYR A 67 14.67 5.53 17.62
CA TYR A 67 14.98 4.19 17.11
C TYR A 67 16.39 4.11 16.52
N THR A 68 16.79 5.08 15.70
CA THR A 68 18.15 5.14 15.14
C THR A 68 19.23 5.38 16.22
N SER A 69 18.91 6.13 17.29
CA SER A 69 19.84 6.35 18.40
C SER A 69 20.01 5.12 19.31
N SER A 70 19.03 4.22 19.37
CA SER A 70 19.11 2.95 20.10
C SER A 70 19.99 1.92 19.38
N LEU A 71 20.01 1.94 18.05
CA LEU A 71 20.88 1.09 17.23
C LEU A 71 22.36 1.50 17.32
N ASN A 72 22.66 2.79 17.50
CA ASN A 72 24.03 3.31 17.60
C ASN A 72 24.69 3.12 18.98
N ARG A 73 23.97 2.60 19.99
CA ARG A 73 24.54 2.37 21.34
C ARG A 73 25.07 0.96 21.61
N LYS A 74 25.11 0.08 20.61
CA LYS A 74 25.64 -1.30 20.75
C LYS A 74 27.03 -1.52 20.13
N GLY A 75 27.81 -0.48 19.91
CA GLY A 75 29.07 -0.55 19.17
C GLY A 75 30.30 0.04 19.89
N ASP A 76 30.45 -0.09 21.22
CA ASP A 76 31.71 0.19 21.89
C ASP A 76 32.23 -1.09 22.56
N ALA A 77 32.97 -1.90 21.80
CA ALA A 77 33.89 -2.90 22.32
C ALA A 77 35.19 -2.79 21.52
N GLU A 78 36.27 -2.68 22.27
CA GLU A 78 37.64 -2.46 21.81
C GLU A 78 38.15 -3.53 20.82
N PRO A 79 39.22 -3.19 20.03
CA PRO A 79 39.73 -4.06 18.97
C PRO A 79 40.73 -5.08 19.50
N ASP A 80 40.45 -6.35 19.35
CA ASP A 80 41.44 -7.44 19.47
C ASP A 80 41.71 -8.06 18.10
N GLU A 81 42.99 -8.01 17.75
CA GLU A 81 43.82 -8.77 16.83
C GLU A 81 43.18 -9.51 15.61
N GLU A 82 43.62 -9.09 14.43
CA GLU A 82 43.50 -9.83 13.17
C GLU A 82 44.05 -11.26 13.26
N PRO A 83 43.37 -12.22 12.64
CA PRO A 83 44.05 -13.25 11.86
C PRO A 83 43.68 -13.13 10.37
N SER A 84 44.72 -12.85 9.60
CA SER A 84 44.80 -13.03 8.17
C SER A 84 44.40 -14.46 7.78
N SER A 85 43.23 -14.58 7.14
CA SER A 85 42.94 -15.63 6.16
C SER A 85 41.80 -15.18 5.26
N THR A 86 42.13 -14.90 4.02
CA THR A 86 41.21 -14.71 2.91
C THR A 86 40.46 -16.03 2.67
N GLU A 87 39.37 -16.25 3.40
CA GLU A 87 38.37 -17.21 2.96
C GLU A 87 37.42 -16.46 2.03
N GLN A 88 37.44 -16.87 0.76
CA GLN A 88 36.40 -16.56 -0.19
C GLN A 88 35.07 -17.02 0.45
N VAL A 89 34.20 -16.06 0.77
CA VAL A 89 32.81 -16.32 1.11
C VAL A 89 32.16 -16.90 -0.15
N THR A 90 32.11 -18.21 -0.21
CA THR A 90 31.26 -18.93 -1.17
C THR A 90 29.82 -18.46 -0.92
N SER A 91 29.18 -17.99 -1.98
CA SER A 91 27.75 -17.71 -2.01
C SER A 91 27.02 -18.85 -1.28
N SER A 92 26.32 -18.53 -0.22
CA SER A 92 25.44 -19.49 0.45
C SER A 92 24.43 -19.96 -0.59
N GLN A 93 24.59 -21.21 -1.06
CA GLN A 93 23.64 -21.80 -1.99
C GLN A 93 22.28 -21.84 -1.27
N LEU A 94 21.30 -21.17 -1.87
CA LEU A 94 19.93 -21.29 -1.41
C LEU A 94 19.51 -22.77 -1.44
N PRO A 95 18.68 -23.25 -0.49
CA PRO A 95 18.14 -24.60 -0.56
C PRO A 95 17.36 -24.78 -1.86
N GLU A 96 17.38 -26.01 -2.40
CA GLU A 96 16.58 -26.34 -3.59
C GLU A 96 15.08 -26.10 -3.28
N PRO A 97 14.34 -25.47 -4.20
CA PRO A 97 12.91 -25.21 -4.02
C PRO A 97 12.15 -26.54 -3.91
N TRP A 98 11.37 -26.70 -2.86
CA TRP A 98 10.54 -27.90 -2.61
C TRP A 98 9.08 -27.67 -2.94
N PHE A 99 8.65 -26.43 -3.13
CA PHE A 99 7.29 -26.04 -3.45
C PHE A 99 7.23 -25.35 -4.83
N SER A 100 6.25 -25.69 -5.64
CA SER A 100 5.93 -25.01 -6.90
C SER A 100 4.43 -24.93 -7.12
N ILE A 101 3.96 -23.86 -7.71
CA ILE A 101 2.56 -23.69 -8.12
C ILE A 101 2.41 -24.26 -9.53
N GLU A 102 1.47 -25.21 -9.70
CA GLU A 102 1.16 -25.73 -11.02
C GLU A 102 0.58 -24.62 -11.92
N GLU A 103 1.11 -24.53 -13.15
CA GLU A 103 0.57 -23.63 -14.16
C GLU A 103 -0.87 -24.00 -14.48
N ALA A 104 -1.77 -23.00 -14.54
CA ALA A 104 -3.15 -23.21 -14.95
C ALA A 104 -3.18 -23.68 -16.40
N THR A 105 -3.51 -24.95 -16.63
CA THR A 105 -3.78 -25.43 -17.98
C THR A 105 -5.09 -24.84 -18.46
N ALA A 106 -5.04 -24.04 -19.54
CA ALA A 106 -6.23 -23.51 -20.20
C ALA A 106 -7.20 -24.63 -20.56
N SER A 107 -8.25 -24.78 -19.73
CA SER A 107 -9.23 -25.86 -19.88
C SER A 107 -10.37 -25.36 -20.74
N ALA A 108 -10.27 -25.54 -22.05
CA ALA A 108 -11.31 -25.16 -23.03
C ALA A 108 -12.67 -25.86 -22.82
N ASP A 109 -12.74 -26.85 -21.93
CA ASP A 109 -13.92 -27.74 -21.71
C ASP A 109 -14.56 -27.63 -20.33
N LYS A 110 -14.07 -26.76 -19.41
CA LYS A 110 -14.74 -26.52 -18.12
C LYS A 110 -15.99 -25.67 -18.34
N GLY A 111 -17.17 -26.20 -18.01
CA GLY A 111 -18.42 -25.42 -18.01
C GLY A 111 -18.34 -24.23 -17.04
N ARG A 112 -18.90 -23.08 -17.43
CA ARG A 112 -19.03 -21.91 -16.54
C ARG A 112 -19.97 -22.24 -15.38
N LEU A 113 -19.55 -21.86 -14.18
CA LEU A 113 -20.32 -22.01 -12.95
C LEU A 113 -21.20 -20.79 -12.71
N SER A 114 -22.36 -20.99 -12.09
CA SER A 114 -23.14 -19.91 -11.51
C SER A 114 -22.44 -19.36 -10.26
N THR A 115 -22.79 -18.13 -9.85
CA THR A 115 -22.25 -17.53 -8.62
C THR A 115 -22.50 -18.36 -7.36
N VAL A 116 -23.63 -19.09 -7.31
CA VAL A 116 -23.94 -20.01 -6.21
C VAL A 116 -22.99 -21.21 -6.20
N GLU A 117 -22.67 -21.77 -7.36
CA GLU A 117 -21.74 -22.89 -7.48
C GLU A 117 -20.31 -22.47 -7.18
N ILE A 118 -19.90 -21.26 -7.63
CA ILE A 118 -18.61 -20.66 -7.29
C ILE A 118 -18.47 -20.50 -5.77
N ALA A 119 -19.47 -19.89 -5.12
CA ALA A 119 -19.47 -19.74 -3.67
C ALA A 119 -19.36 -21.07 -2.93
N LYS A 120 -20.15 -22.07 -3.32
CA LYS A 120 -20.09 -23.43 -2.74
C LYS A 120 -18.73 -24.10 -2.93
N LYS A 121 -18.08 -23.87 -4.07
CA LYS A 121 -16.78 -24.47 -4.41
C LYS A 121 -15.65 -23.85 -3.63
N VAL A 122 -15.63 -22.49 -3.52
CA VAL A 122 -14.47 -21.74 -3.05
C VAL A 122 -14.57 -21.35 -1.58
N SER A 123 -15.77 -21.08 -1.03
CA SER A 123 -15.91 -20.69 0.38
C SER A 123 -15.26 -21.66 1.38
N PRO A 124 -15.29 -22.99 1.18
CA PRO A 124 -14.62 -23.90 2.11
C PRO A 124 -13.10 -23.73 2.20
N ALA A 125 -12.47 -23.17 1.16
CA ALA A 125 -11.05 -22.85 1.11
C ALA A 125 -10.76 -21.38 1.45
N THR A 126 -11.77 -20.57 1.78
CA THR A 126 -11.61 -19.17 2.20
C THR A 126 -11.64 -19.11 3.72
N VAL A 127 -10.73 -18.35 4.32
CA VAL A 127 -10.56 -18.24 5.77
C VAL A 127 -10.70 -16.80 6.23
N SER A 128 -11.21 -16.62 7.45
CA SER A 128 -11.20 -15.34 8.14
C SER A 128 -9.90 -15.20 8.93
N ILE A 129 -9.30 -14.01 8.91
CA ILE A 129 -8.06 -13.70 9.61
C ILE A 129 -8.33 -12.64 10.67
N ALA A 130 -7.86 -12.86 11.90
CA ALA A 130 -7.87 -11.87 12.96
C ALA A 130 -6.46 -11.62 13.48
N ILE A 131 -6.11 -10.35 13.64
CA ILE A 131 -4.90 -9.94 14.34
C ILE A 131 -5.26 -9.66 15.78
N VAL A 132 -4.62 -10.34 16.70
CA VAL A 132 -4.88 -10.26 18.13
C VAL A 132 -3.64 -9.73 18.84
N GLY A 133 -3.74 -8.52 19.39
CA GLY A 133 -2.70 -7.92 20.23
C GLY A 133 -2.90 -8.34 21.70
N VAL A 134 -1.80 -8.35 22.43
CA VAL A 134 -1.78 -8.62 23.87
C VAL A 134 -1.26 -7.38 24.59
N GLU A 135 -2.14 -6.67 25.31
CA GLU A 135 -1.81 -5.48 26.10
C GLU A 135 -2.22 -5.73 27.55
N ASP A 136 -1.29 -5.60 28.50
CA ASP A 136 -1.51 -5.87 29.95
C ASP A 136 -2.13 -7.26 30.21
N GLY A 137 -1.75 -8.28 29.43
CA GLY A 137 -2.27 -9.63 29.53
C GLY A 137 -3.72 -9.81 29.06
N LYS A 138 -4.27 -8.82 28.37
CA LYS A 138 -5.60 -8.89 27.73
C LYS A 138 -5.47 -8.94 26.23
N GLU A 139 -6.24 -9.83 25.63
CA GLU A 139 -6.35 -9.94 24.18
C GLU A 139 -7.28 -8.85 23.62
N LYS A 140 -6.86 -8.26 22.51
CA LYS A 140 -7.62 -7.24 21.81
C LYS A 140 -7.49 -7.45 20.31
N LYS A 141 -8.60 -7.48 19.59
CA LYS A 141 -8.60 -7.52 18.13
C LYS A 141 -8.04 -6.20 17.57
N LEU A 142 -6.94 -6.27 16.83
CA LEU A 142 -6.28 -5.13 16.21
C LEU A 142 -6.70 -4.92 14.76
N GLY A 143 -7.05 -6.01 14.07
CA GLY A 143 -7.42 -5.99 12.67
C GLY A 143 -8.08 -7.30 12.23
N SER A 144 -8.57 -7.31 11.02
CA SER A 144 -9.10 -8.52 10.38
C SER A 144 -9.04 -8.41 8.87
N GLY A 145 -9.07 -9.55 8.22
CA GLY A 145 -9.10 -9.68 6.78
C GLY A 145 -9.51 -11.08 6.38
N THR A 146 -9.20 -11.41 5.15
CA THR A 146 -9.51 -12.70 4.53
C THR A 146 -8.24 -13.30 3.97
N GLY A 147 -8.19 -14.63 3.89
CA GLY A 147 -7.18 -15.38 3.16
C GLY A 147 -7.82 -16.56 2.43
N PHE A 148 -7.04 -17.25 1.66
CA PHE A 148 -7.47 -18.50 1.02
C PHE A 148 -6.37 -19.54 1.03
N ILE A 149 -6.78 -20.80 1.19
CA ILE A 149 -5.91 -21.96 1.30
C ILE A 149 -5.49 -22.38 -0.11
N ILE A 150 -4.17 -22.44 -0.37
CA ILE A 150 -3.61 -22.82 -1.66
C ILE A 150 -3.06 -24.23 -1.70
N ASP A 151 -2.83 -24.82 -0.53
CA ASP A 151 -2.31 -26.18 -0.38
C ASP A 151 -3.03 -26.91 0.76
N GLU A 152 -3.29 -28.21 0.58
CA GLU A 152 -4.03 -29.02 1.55
C GLU A 152 -3.33 -29.21 2.90
N ASP A 153 -2.03 -28.91 2.99
CA ASP A 153 -1.26 -28.93 4.24
C ASP A 153 -1.40 -27.63 5.03
N GLY A 154 -2.15 -26.61 4.54
CA GLY A 154 -2.52 -25.42 5.31
C GLY A 154 -1.70 -24.18 5.02
N TYR A 155 -1.16 -24.03 3.81
CA TYR A 155 -0.61 -22.76 3.34
C TYR A 155 -1.75 -21.82 2.90
N ILE A 156 -1.71 -20.59 3.40
CA ILE A 156 -2.76 -19.57 3.19
C ILE A 156 -2.11 -18.33 2.61
N VAL A 157 -2.71 -17.81 1.53
CA VAL A 157 -2.33 -16.51 0.93
C VAL A 157 -3.28 -15.43 1.41
N THR A 158 -2.71 -14.26 1.72
CA THR A 158 -3.44 -13.04 2.09
C THR A 158 -2.62 -11.80 1.74
N ASN A 159 -3.12 -10.61 2.09
CA ASN A 159 -2.32 -9.38 1.99
C ASN A 159 -1.37 -9.20 3.19
N GLN A 160 -0.20 -8.60 2.94
CA GLN A 160 0.77 -8.27 3.99
C GLN A 160 0.16 -7.35 5.05
N HIS A 161 -0.56 -6.29 4.62
CA HIS A 161 -1.18 -5.34 5.55
C HIS A 161 -2.28 -5.94 6.44
N VAL A 162 -2.81 -7.12 6.09
CA VAL A 162 -3.78 -7.86 6.93
C VAL A 162 -3.07 -8.50 8.11
N VAL A 163 -1.82 -8.95 7.96
CA VAL A 163 -1.10 -9.73 8.98
C VAL A 163 -0.02 -8.95 9.72
N VAL A 164 0.43 -7.82 9.17
CA VAL A 164 1.42 -6.93 9.79
C VAL A 164 0.75 -5.59 10.11
N PRO A 165 0.26 -5.40 11.35
CA PRO A 165 -0.39 -4.16 11.75
C PRO A 165 0.64 -3.02 11.84
N SER A 166 0.28 -1.84 11.33
CA SER A 166 1.15 -0.66 11.39
C SER A 166 1.35 -0.18 12.84
N ASN A 167 2.60 0.13 13.20
CA ASN A 167 2.99 0.67 14.51
C ASN A 167 2.72 -0.26 15.71
N VAL A 168 2.69 -1.56 15.51
CA VAL A 168 2.58 -2.57 16.57
C VAL A 168 3.84 -3.44 16.53
N PRO A 169 4.58 -3.59 17.65
CA PRO A 169 5.77 -4.46 17.70
C PRO A 169 5.39 -5.93 17.43
N GLU A 170 6.24 -6.65 16.69
CA GLU A 170 5.98 -8.03 16.25
C GLU A 170 5.70 -9.00 17.40
N ASP A 171 6.37 -8.84 18.54
CA ASP A 171 6.23 -9.75 19.71
C ASP A 171 4.94 -9.48 20.50
N THR A 172 4.10 -8.50 20.12
CA THR A 172 2.93 -8.07 20.89
C THR A 172 1.62 -8.48 20.26
N TYR A 173 1.65 -9.18 19.13
CA TYR A 173 0.45 -9.69 18.46
C TYR A 173 0.68 -11.08 17.85
N TYR A 174 -0.41 -11.73 17.49
CA TYR A 174 -0.41 -13.00 16.76
C TYR A 174 -1.60 -13.04 15.78
N VAL A 175 -1.55 -14.03 14.88
CA VAL A 175 -2.55 -14.23 13.82
C VAL A 175 -3.41 -15.43 14.15
N ASP A 176 -4.71 -15.24 14.22
CA ASP A 176 -5.72 -16.29 14.33
C ASP A 176 -6.42 -16.48 13.00
N ILE A 177 -6.59 -17.75 12.61
CA ILE A 177 -7.34 -18.20 11.43
C ILE A 177 -8.62 -18.86 11.88
N PHE A 178 -9.71 -18.53 11.21
CA PHE A 178 -10.99 -19.20 11.36
C PHE A 178 -11.35 -19.89 10.05
N LEU A 179 -11.53 -21.19 10.08
CA LEU A 179 -11.94 -21.97 8.92
C LEU A 179 -13.42 -21.75 8.61
N PHE A 180 -13.80 -22.03 7.37
CA PHE A 180 -15.18 -21.91 6.94
C PHE A 180 -16.16 -22.68 7.84
N GLY A 181 -17.11 -21.98 8.45
CA GLY A 181 -18.12 -22.56 9.34
C GLY A 181 -17.61 -23.05 10.69
N ASP A 182 -16.41 -22.64 11.10
CA ASP A 182 -15.81 -23.01 12.39
C ASP A 182 -15.29 -21.74 13.10
N ASP A 183 -15.84 -21.42 14.25
CA ASP A 183 -15.46 -20.26 15.06
C ASP A 183 -14.24 -20.53 15.97
N THR A 184 -13.64 -21.72 15.87
CA THR A 184 -12.46 -22.09 16.66
C THR A 184 -11.20 -21.44 16.08
N PRO A 185 -10.50 -20.57 16.82
CA PRO A 185 -9.28 -19.94 16.33
C PRO A 185 -8.13 -20.95 16.22
N ILE A 186 -7.41 -20.91 15.12
CA ILE A 186 -6.19 -21.65 14.88
C ILE A 186 -5.05 -20.65 14.74
N LYS A 187 -4.02 -20.74 15.57
CA LYS A 187 -2.85 -19.87 15.44
C LYS A 187 -2.09 -20.17 14.17
N ALA A 188 -1.77 -19.13 13.42
CA ALA A 188 -0.96 -19.22 12.22
C ALA A 188 0.44 -18.68 12.44
N GLU A 189 1.39 -19.31 11.77
CA GLU A 189 2.75 -18.79 11.57
C GLU A 189 2.77 -17.92 10.32
N VAL A 190 3.45 -16.78 10.36
CA VAL A 190 3.76 -15.97 9.17
C VAL A 190 5.02 -16.57 8.53
N VAL A 191 4.85 -17.31 7.43
CA VAL A 191 5.96 -17.94 6.70
C VAL A 191 6.85 -16.90 6.04
N GLY A 192 6.23 -15.85 5.49
CA GLY A 192 6.91 -14.73 4.91
C GLY A 192 5.92 -13.69 4.37
N CYS A 193 6.42 -12.48 4.16
CA CYS A 193 5.60 -11.41 3.57
C CYS A 193 6.45 -10.51 2.67
N ASP A 194 5.77 -9.88 1.72
CA ASP A 194 6.35 -8.93 0.79
C ASP A 194 5.55 -7.62 0.80
N VAL A 195 6.22 -6.57 1.28
CA VAL A 195 5.63 -5.22 1.40
C VAL A 195 5.35 -4.62 0.02
N GLN A 196 6.22 -4.88 -0.95
CA GLN A 196 6.11 -4.28 -2.30
C GLN A 196 4.85 -4.74 -3.02
N THR A 197 4.56 -6.03 -3.01
CA THR A 197 3.35 -6.59 -3.64
C THR A 197 2.16 -6.67 -2.68
N ASP A 198 2.39 -6.43 -1.38
CA ASP A 198 1.38 -6.56 -0.34
C ASP A 198 0.83 -8.01 -0.22
N ILE A 199 1.72 -9.00 -0.33
CA ILE A 199 1.40 -10.42 -0.19
C ILE A 199 2.03 -10.98 1.09
N ALA A 200 1.30 -11.86 1.75
CA ALA A 200 1.80 -12.67 2.85
C ALA A 200 1.37 -14.12 2.69
N VAL A 201 2.20 -15.03 3.16
CA VAL A 201 1.90 -16.45 3.28
C VAL A 201 1.89 -16.83 4.75
N LEU A 202 0.82 -17.50 5.15
CA LEU A 202 0.64 -18.05 6.49
C LEU A 202 0.64 -19.57 6.42
N LYS A 203 0.98 -20.20 7.54
CA LYS A 203 0.91 -21.65 7.73
C LYS A 203 0.10 -21.97 8.99
N ILE A 204 -0.88 -22.82 8.86
CA ILE A 204 -1.56 -23.43 10.02
C ILE A 204 -1.18 -24.92 10.11
N ASP A 205 -1.02 -25.40 11.32
CA ASP A 205 -0.74 -26.81 11.60
C ASP A 205 -2.01 -27.48 12.10
N ILE A 206 -2.49 -28.46 11.34
CA ILE A 206 -3.76 -29.16 11.59
C ILE A 206 -3.72 -30.59 11.05
N ASP A 207 -4.20 -31.54 11.87
CA ASP A 207 -4.18 -32.98 11.56
C ASP A 207 -5.26 -33.43 10.55
N LYS A 208 -5.57 -32.59 9.55
CA LYS A 208 -6.50 -32.94 8.48
C LYS A 208 -6.14 -32.24 7.18
N LYS A 209 -6.42 -32.90 6.06
CA LYS A 209 -6.31 -32.24 4.76
C LYS A 209 -7.38 -31.16 4.61
N LEU A 210 -6.98 -30.02 4.10
CA LEU A 210 -7.83 -28.86 3.93
C LEU A 210 -8.28 -28.72 2.47
N PRO A 211 -9.48 -28.19 2.22
CA PRO A 211 -9.87 -27.79 0.88
C PRO A 211 -8.98 -26.62 0.43
N CYS A 212 -8.51 -26.65 -0.82
CA CYS A 212 -7.72 -25.59 -1.40
C CYS A 212 -8.36 -25.04 -2.68
N VAL A 213 -8.00 -23.82 -3.05
CA VAL A 213 -8.43 -23.17 -4.28
C VAL A 213 -7.62 -23.68 -5.48
N SER A 214 -8.15 -23.50 -6.69
CA SER A 214 -7.37 -23.57 -7.93
C SER A 214 -7.00 -22.15 -8.32
N LEU A 215 -5.73 -21.90 -8.65
CA LEU A 215 -5.29 -20.64 -9.21
C LEU A 215 -5.54 -20.63 -10.72
N GLY A 216 -6.12 -19.54 -11.21
CA GLY A 216 -6.39 -19.32 -12.62
C GLY A 216 -5.23 -18.65 -13.35
N ASP A 217 -5.54 -18.07 -14.51
CA ASP A 217 -4.63 -17.29 -15.33
C ASP A 217 -5.16 -15.87 -15.49
N SER A 218 -4.51 -14.91 -14.80
CA SER A 218 -4.91 -13.51 -14.83
C SER A 218 -4.54 -12.79 -16.12
N ASP A 219 -3.60 -13.31 -16.92
CA ASP A 219 -3.14 -12.66 -18.15
C ASP A 219 -4.12 -12.85 -19.31
N THR A 220 -5.05 -13.81 -19.18
CA THR A 220 -6.08 -14.08 -20.19
C THR A 220 -7.40 -13.33 -19.95
N LEU A 221 -7.50 -12.55 -18.86
CA LEU A 221 -8.71 -11.86 -18.48
C LEU A 221 -9.16 -10.82 -19.52
N GLN A 222 -10.47 -10.66 -19.64
CA GLN A 222 -11.09 -9.67 -20.50
C GLN A 222 -12.10 -8.81 -19.72
N SER A 223 -12.20 -7.53 -20.10
CA SER A 223 -13.21 -6.66 -19.50
C SER A 223 -14.62 -7.19 -19.76
N GLY A 224 -15.45 -7.22 -18.72
CA GLY A 224 -16.81 -7.75 -18.76
C GLY A 224 -16.93 -9.20 -18.29
N GLU A 225 -15.84 -9.90 -18.03
CA GLU A 225 -15.89 -11.26 -17.43
C GLU A 225 -16.40 -11.21 -15.99
N LEU A 226 -17.07 -12.29 -15.57
CA LEU A 226 -17.57 -12.42 -14.20
C LEU A 226 -16.42 -12.35 -13.19
N ALA A 227 -16.61 -11.52 -12.16
CA ALA A 227 -15.74 -11.41 -10.99
C ALA A 227 -16.54 -11.64 -9.72
N VAL A 228 -16.13 -12.62 -8.92
CA VAL A 228 -16.75 -12.94 -7.63
C VAL A 228 -15.69 -12.80 -6.54
N ALA A 229 -15.94 -11.94 -5.55
CA ALA A 229 -15.06 -11.81 -4.38
C ALA A 229 -15.73 -12.46 -3.18
N ILE A 230 -14.95 -13.24 -2.41
CA ILE A 230 -15.41 -13.90 -1.18
C ILE A 230 -14.53 -13.45 -0.03
N GLY A 231 -15.14 -13.14 1.12
CA GLY A 231 -14.38 -12.72 2.29
C GLY A 231 -15.21 -12.45 3.53
N ASN A 232 -14.54 -12.03 4.59
CA ASN A 232 -15.14 -11.63 5.86
C ASN A 232 -15.33 -10.11 5.89
N ALA A 233 -16.39 -9.62 5.25
CA ALA A 233 -16.66 -8.19 5.20
C ALA A 233 -16.81 -7.62 6.62
N MET A 234 -16.11 -6.50 6.88
CA MET A 234 -16.08 -5.80 8.18
C MET A 234 -15.55 -6.64 9.36
N GLY A 235 -14.97 -7.84 9.11
CA GLY A 235 -14.44 -8.72 10.15
C GLY A 235 -15.50 -9.33 11.09
N THR A 236 -16.77 -9.29 10.68
CA THR A 236 -17.94 -9.79 11.43
C THR A 236 -18.96 -10.51 10.56
N LEU A 237 -18.81 -10.43 9.24
CA LEU A 237 -19.70 -11.03 8.25
C LEU A 237 -18.93 -12.05 7.43
N ASP A 238 -18.74 -13.23 8.02
CA ASP A 238 -18.03 -14.34 7.39
C ASP A 238 -18.70 -14.76 6.08
N ASN A 239 -17.88 -15.12 5.10
CA ASN A 239 -18.32 -15.63 3.80
C ASN A 239 -19.24 -14.68 3.02
N THR A 240 -19.03 -13.38 3.15
CA THR A 240 -19.69 -12.41 2.29
C THR A 240 -19.23 -12.61 0.85
N VAL A 241 -20.18 -12.81 -0.05
CA VAL A 241 -19.95 -12.94 -1.49
C VAL A 241 -20.39 -11.65 -2.17
N THR A 242 -19.49 -11.01 -2.90
CA THR A 242 -19.82 -9.89 -3.78
C THR A 242 -19.55 -10.26 -5.23
N VAL A 243 -20.35 -9.70 -6.14
CA VAL A 243 -20.35 -10.08 -7.55
C VAL A 243 -20.30 -8.81 -8.40
N GLY A 244 -19.51 -8.85 -9.43
CA GLY A 244 -19.35 -7.81 -10.43
C GLY A 244 -18.71 -8.38 -11.68
N VAL A 245 -18.02 -7.52 -12.41
CA VAL A 245 -17.25 -7.87 -13.61
C VAL A 245 -15.82 -7.37 -13.50
N ILE A 246 -14.95 -7.90 -14.31
CA ILE A 246 -13.64 -7.32 -14.57
C ILE A 246 -13.84 -6.01 -15.34
N SER A 247 -13.65 -4.88 -14.67
CA SER A 247 -13.79 -3.55 -15.31
C SER A 247 -12.56 -3.21 -16.16
N ALA A 248 -11.36 -3.62 -15.70
CA ALA A 248 -10.13 -3.61 -16.48
C ALA A 248 -9.21 -4.76 -16.01
N PRO A 249 -8.68 -5.59 -16.92
CA PRO A 249 -7.87 -6.74 -16.56
C PRO A 249 -6.48 -6.37 -16.03
N SER A 250 -5.92 -5.24 -16.46
CA SER A 250 -4.65 -4.70 -15.99
C SER A 250 -4.73 -3.16 -15.97
N ARG A 251 -4.28 -2.57 -14.89
CA ARG A 251 -3.97 -1.14 -14.76
C ARG A 251 -2.69 -1.00 -13.97
N GLU A 252 -1.76 -0.26 -14.54
CA GLU A 252 -0.55 0.14 -13.83
C GLU A 252 -0.85 1.33 -12.91
N ILE A 253 -0.57 1.20 -11.63
CA ILE A 253 -0.64 2.28 -10.63
C ILE A 253 0.71 2.43 -9.94
N ILE A 254 0.97 3.62 -9.39
CA ILE A 254 2.11 3.84 -8.49
C ILE A 254 1.62 3.74 -7.06
N ARG A 255 2.18 2.80 -6.29
CA ARG A 255 1.91 2.63 -4.86
C ARG A 255 3.22 2.55 -4.09
N ASP A 256 3.37 3.40 -3.07
CA ASP A 256 4.56 3.45 -2.21
C ASP A 256 5.90 3.53 -2.99
N GLY A 257 5.87 4.16 -4.18
CA GLY A 257 7.03 4.29 -5.06
C GLY A 257 7.29 3.08 -5.97
N TYR A 258 6.35 2.14 -6.09
CA TYR A 258 6.44 0.99 -6.99
C TYR A 258 5.31 1.02 -8.03
N TYR A 259 5.62 0.57 -9.25
CA TYR A 259 4.60 0.23 -10.22
C TYR A 259 3.97 -1.11 -9.81
N VAL A 260 2.66 -1.11 -9.69
CA VAL A 260 1.89 -2.30 -9.34
C VAL A 260 0.79 -2.46 -10.37
N ASP A 261 0.76 -3.62 -11.02
CA ASP A 261 -0.37 -4.02 -11.85
C ASP A 261 -1.53 -4.45 -10.97
N ILE A 262 -2.72 -4.00 -11.31
CA ILE A 262 -3.95 -4.32 -10.59
C ILE A 262 -5.07 -4.66 -11.56
N ILE A 263 -5.92 -5.59 -11.16
CA ILE A 263 -7.24 -5.83 -11.76
C ILE A 263 -8.23 -4.84 -11.15
N GLN A 264 -9.00 -4.16 -11.99
CA GLN A 264 -10.13 -3.35 -11.55
C GLN A 264 -11.44 -4.13 -11.71
N THR A 265 -12.29 -4.07 -10.69
CA THR A 265 -13.64 -4.69 -10.70
C THR A 265 -14.65 -3.74 -10.07
N ASP A 266 -15.93 -3.91 -10.41
CA ASP A 266 -17.06 -3.28 -9.73
C ASP A 266 -17.69 -4.17 -8.66
N ALA A 267 -17.20 -5.41 -8.48
CA ALA A 267 -17.50 -6.20 -7.29
C ALA A 267 -17.09 -5.41 -6.04
N ALA A 268 -17.97 -5.33 -5.05
CA ALA A 268 -17.72 -4.51 -3.86
C ALA A 268 -16.54 -5.05 -3.04
N ILE A 269 -15.43 -4.30 -3.02
CA ILE A 269 -14.24 -4.55 -2.21
C ILE A 269 -14.25 -3.57 -1.04
N ASN A 270 -14.30 -4.09 0.18
CA ASN A 270 -14.38 -3.31 1.42
C ASN A 270 -13.36 -3.82 2.44
N PRO A 271 -13.04 -3.05 3.49
CA PRO A 271 -12.29 -3.56 4.63
C PRO A 271 -12.89 -4.86 5.15
N GLY A 272 -12.07 -5.89 5.29
CA GLY A 272 -12.45 -7.24 5.73
C GLY A 272 -12.39 -8.29 4.62
N ASN A 273 -12.72 -7.97 3.34
CA ASN A 273 -12.45 -8.93 2.28
C ASN A 273 -11.04 -8.78 1.65
N SER A 274 -10.22 -7.81 2.10
CA SER A 274 -8.80 -7.72 1.77
C SER A 274 -8.06 -9.01 2.04
N GLY A 275 -7.25 -9.45 1.09
CA GLY A 275 -6.51 -10.72 1.12
C GLY A 275 -7.33 -11.92 0.65
N GLY A 276 -8.64 -11.74 0.42
CA GLY A 276 -9.52 -12.79 -0.10
C GLY A 276 -9.37 -13.02 -1.60
N PRO A 277 -9.94 -14.11 -2.12
CA PRO A 277 -9.88 -14.46 -3.53
C PRO A 277 -10.84 -13.61 -4.38
N LEU A 278 -10.36 -13.13 -5.54
CA LEU A 278 -11.18 -12.72 -6.68
C LEU A 278 -11.24 -13.90 -7.65
N ILE A 279 -12.45 -14.31 -8.06
CA ILE A 279 -12.72 -15.60 -8.67
C ILE A 279 -13.40 -15.40 -10.02
N ASN A 280 -12.98 -16.17 -11.03
CA ASN A 280 -13.58 -16.19 -12.37
C ASN A 280 -14.80 -17.11 -12.46
N SER A 281 -15.41 -17.18 -13.67
CA SER A 281 -16.57 -18.02 -13.95
C SER A 281 -16.30 -19.54 -13.91
N PHE A 282 -15.06 -19.98 -13.75
CA PHE A 282 -14.67 -21.39 -13.62
C PHE A 282 -14.39 -21.78 -12.17
N GLY A 283 -14.56 -20.84 -11.23
CA GLY A 283 -14.25 -21.02 -9.81
C GLY A 283 -12.75 -21.11 -9.54
N GLU A 284 -11.95 -20.35 -10.27
CA GLU A 284 -10.50 -20.24 -10.14
C GLU A 284 -10.15 -18.84 -9.65
N VAL A 285 -9.14 -18.73 -8.78
CA VAL A 285 -8.65 -17.46 -8.25
C VAL A 285 -7.81 -16.75 -9.30
N ILE A 286 -8.25 -15.57 -9.72
CA ILE A 286 -7.58 -14.71 -10.70
C ILE A 286 -6.89 -13.51 -10.07
N GLY A 287 -7.16 -13.23 -8.79
CA GLY A 287 -6.55 -12.12 -8.08
C GLY A 287 -6.78 -12.19 -6.57
N ILE A 288 -6.03 -11.37 -5.85
CA ILE A 288 -6.11 -11.17 -4.39
C ILE A 288 -6.74 -9.80 -4.15
N THR A 289 -7.92 -9.76 -3.54
CA THR A 289 -8.64 -8.50 -3.28
C THR A 289 -7.85 -7.59 -2.34
N ASN A 290 -7.87 -6.27 -2.61
CA ASN A 290 -7.08 -5.30 -1.86
C ASN A 290 -7.85 -4.00 -1.64
N SER A 291 -8.37 -3.81 -0.42
CA SER A 291 -9.13 -2.61 -0.05
C SER A 291 -8.25 -1.38 0.24
N LYS A 292 -6.94 -1.55 0.43
CA LYS A 292 -5.99 -0.46 0.70
C LYS A 292 -5.72 0.41 -0.54
N ILE A 293 -5.96 -0.15 -1.73
CA ILE A 293 -5.79 0.57 -3.02
C ILE A 293 -6.95 1.54 -3.28
N VAL A 294 -8.11 1.33 -2.66
CA VAL A 294 -9.30 2.16 -2.85
C VAL A 294 -9.09 3.54 -2.23
N SER A 295 -9.18 4.61 -3.04
CA SER A 295 -9.26 5.97 -2.49
C SER A 295 -10.64 6.21 -1.90
N ASN A 296 -10.72 6.89 -0.74
CA ASN A 296 -11.97 7.20 -0.01
C ASN A 296 -13.01 8.03 -0.79
N THR A 297 -12.79 8.27 -2.08
CA THR A 297 -13.61 9.17 -2.90
C THR A 297 -14.36 8.48 -4.05
N SER A 298 -14.17 7.16 -4.25
CA SER A 298 -14.73 6.47 -5.41
C SER A 298 -15.60 5.28 -4.98
N GLU A 299 -16.90 5.47 -4.93
CA GLU A 299 -17.86 4.37 -4.80
C GLU A 299 -17.77 3.47 -6.07
N SER A 300 -17.84 2.16 -5.90
CA SER A 300 -17.83 1.14 -6.98
C SER A 300 -16.51 0.93 -7.74
N LEU A 301 -15.37 1.25 -7.14
CA LEU A 301 -14.06 0.85 -7.65
C LEU A 301 -13.41 -0.16 -6.69
N GLY A 302 -13.40 -1.42 -7.08
CA GLY A 302 -12.66 -2.49 -6.40
C GLY A 302 -11.37 -2.80 -7.13
N PHE A 303 -10.35 -3.25 -6.39
CA PHE A 303 -9.06 -3.63 -6.94
C PHE A 303 -8.59 -4.97 -6.39
N ALA A 304 -7.88 -5.73 -7.22
CA ALA A 304 -7.21 -6.95 -6.82
C ALA A 304 -5.81 -7.03 -7.46
N ILE A 305 -4.90 -7.69 -6.77
CA ILE A 305 -3.56 -7.99 -7.27
C ILE A 305 -3.69 -9.21 -8.20
N PRO A 306 -3.21 -9.15 -9.47
CA PRO A 306 -3.30 -10.28 -10.40
C PRO A 306 -2.57 -11.51 -9.85
N VAL A 307 -3.17 -12.70 -9.96
CA VAL A 307 -2.56 -13.91 -9.40
C VAL A 307 -1.25 -14.28 -10.08
N ASN A 308 -1.11 -14.09 -11.41
CA ASN A 308 0.12 -14.42 -12.13
C ASN A 308 1.31 -13.58 -11.69
N SER A 309 1.09 -12.29 -11.33
CA SER A 309 2.16 -11.41 -10.87
C SER A 309 2.74 -11.83 -9.50
N VAL A 310 2.05 -12.69 -8.75
CA VAL A 310 2.45 -13.07 -7.39
C VAL A 310 2.70 -14.56 -7.18
N LYS A 311 2.45 -15.43 -8.19
CA LYS A 311 2.74 -16.87 -8.09
C LYS A 311 4.18 -17.14 -7.65
N LYS A 312 5.16 -16.56 -8.34
CA LYS A 312 6.58 -16.71 -8.00
C LYS A 312 6.90 -16.14 -6.62
N ILE A 313 6.28 -15.03 -6.23
CA ILE A 313 6.45 -14.42 -4.91
C ILE A 313 5.94 -15.37 -3.82
N ILE A 314 4.75 -15.97 -4.01
CA ILE A 314 4.18 -16.95 -3.09
C ILE A 314 5.12 -18.16 -2.95
N GLU A 315 5.65 -18.69 -4.06
CA GLU A 315 6.63 -19.77 -4.05
C GLU A 315 7.90 -19.41 -3.28
N ASP A 316 8.45 -18.19 -3.50
CA ASP A 316 9.64 -17.71 -2.82
C ASP A 316 9.39 -17.56 -1.31
N LEU A 317 8.24 -17.00 -0.92
CA LEU A 317 7.87 -16.88 0.49
C LEU A 317 7.75 -18.26 1.17
N ILE A 318 7.19 -19.26 0.49
CA ILE A 318 7.06 -20.62 1.03
C ILE A 318 8.43 -21.32 1.13
N ASN A 319 9.26 -21.20 0.10
CA ASN A 319 10.53 -21.92 0.02
C ASN A 319 11.65 -21.26 0.83
N TYR A 320 11.67 -19.93 0.91
CA TYR A 320 12.81 -19.16 1.44
C TYR A 320 12.44 -18.17 2.55
N GLY A 321 11.14 -17.97 2.82
CA GLY A 321 10.65 -16.96 3.78
C GLY A 321 10.74 -15.52 3.27
N LYS A 322 11.29 -15.29 2.09
CA LYS A 322 11.52 -13.98 1.46
C LYS A 322 11.53 -14.08 -0.05
N VAL A 323 11.27 -12.97 -0.73
CA VAL A 323 11.38 -12.88 -2.19
C VAL A 323 12.85 -12.79 -2.58
N ILE A 324 13.29 -13.61 -3.55
CA ILE A 324 14.65 -13.66 -4.07
C ILE A 324 14.70 -13.19 -5.52
N ASP A 325 15.91 -12.94 -6.02
CA ASP A 325 16.17 -12.47 -7.39
C ASP A 325 15.41 -11.18 -7.78
N ARG A 326 15.12 -10.32 -6.81
CA ARG A 326 14.47 -9.04 -7.08
C ARG A 326 15.50 -7.93 -7.25
N PRO A 327 15.51 -7.26 -8.41
CA PRO A 327 16.43 -6.16 -8.66
C PRO A 327 16.32 -5.04 -7.62
N TYR A 328 17.45 -4.63 -7.06
CA TYR A 328 17.56 -3.61 -6.03
C TYR A 328 18.70 -2.63 -6.30
N ILE A 329 18.43 -1.33 -6.16
CA ILE A 329 19.39 -0.26 -6.45
C ILE A 329 19.95 0.44 -5.19
N GLY A 330 19.29 0.28 -4.04
CA GLY A 330 19.81 0.74 -2.75
C GLY A 330 19.67 2.25 -2.47
N PHE A 331 18.77 2.96 -3.17
CA PHE A 331 18.46 4.35 -2.86
C PHE A 331 16.96 4.67 -3.03
N SER A 332 16.50 5.70 -2.32
CA SER A 332 15.21 6.33 -2.55
C SER A 332 15.38 7.69 -3.23
N VAL A 333 14.32 8.20 -3.86
CA VAL A 333 14.37 9.46 -4.58
C VAL A 333 13.20 10.37 -4.24
N LYS A 334 13.40 11.66 -4.50
CA LYS A 334 12.37 12.68 -4.40
C LYS A 334 12.32 13.51 -5.69
N TYR A 335 11.11 13.66 -6.23
CA TYR A 335 10.87 14.63 -7.30
C TYR A 335 10.77 16.03 -6.73
N VAL A 336 11.53 16.96 -7.29
CA VAL A 336 11.47 18.39 -6.97
C VAL A 336 10.99 19.14 -8.21
N ALA A 337 9.88 19.85 -8.09
CA ALA A 337 9.41 20.71 -9.18
C ALA A 337 10.38 21.86 -9.41
N GLY A 338 10.72 22.13 -10.66
CA GLY A 338 11.51 23.31 -11.01
C GLY A 338 10.71 24.60 -10.82
N ASP A 339 11.39 25.68 -10.41
CA ASP A 339 10.81 27.00 -10.35
C ASP A 339 11.62 27.96 -11.23
N ALA A 340 11.12 28.20 -12.42
CA ALA A 340 11.77 29.07 -13.39
C ALA A 340 11.89 30.53 -12.91
N TYR A 341 11.02 30.97 -12.00
CA TYR A 341 11.04 32.32 -11.45
C TYR A 341 12.20 32.52 -10.48
N TYR A 342 12.56 31.50 -9.70
CA TYR A 342 13.69 31.51 -8.78
C TYR A 342 14.94 30.82 -9.35
N GLY A 343 14.91 30.37 -10.60
CA GLY A 343 16.03 29.66 -11.24
C GLY A 343 16.32 28.28 -10.66
N ALA A 344 15.38 27.72 -9.92
CA ALA A 344 15.53 26.39 -9.35
C ALA A 344 15.30 25.32 -10.43
N GLN A 345 16.33 24.52 -10.70
CA GLN A 345 16.21 23.36 -11.60
C GLN A 345 15.43 22.24 -10.90
N GLY A 346 14.33 21.82 -11.51
CA GLY A 346 13.60 20.63 -11.09
C GLY A 346 14.28 19.34 -11.52
N GLY A 347 13.82 18.23 -10.98
CA GLY A 347 14.30 16.91 -11.34
C GLY A 347 14.06 15.87 -10.26
N VAL A 348 14.64 14.71 -10.46
CA VAL A 348 14.60 13.58 -9.52
C VAL A 348 15.94 13.51 -8.79
N PHE A 349 15.89 13.63 -7.47
CA PHE A 349 17.07 13.71 -6.61
C PHE A 349 17.13 12.53 -5.68
N VAL A 350 18.32 11.99 -5.43
CA VAL A 350 18.56 10.95 -4.42
C VAL A 350 18.26 11.52 -3.03
N ALA A 351 17.35 10.88 -2.31
CA ALA A 351 16.87 11.31 -1.00
C ALA A 351 17.50 10.51 0.14
N GLU A 352 17.64 9.20 -0.03
CA GLU A 352 18.23 8.30 0.96
C GLU A 352 19.08 7.25 0.25
N ILE A 353 20.08 6.72 0.95
CA ILE A 353 20.94 5.65 0.47
C ILE A 353 21.03 4.58 1.56
N VAL A 354 20.87 3.33 1.15
CA VAL A 354 21.07 2.18 2.04
C VAL A 354 22.55 1.93 2.17
N LYS A 355 23.05 2.00 3.41
CA LYS A 355 24.47 1.77 3.72
C LYS A 355 24.89 0.37 3.27
N ASP A 356 26.08 0.28 2.67
CA ASP A 356 26.65 -0.95 2.07
C ASP A 356 25.79 -1.53 0.93
N GLY A 357 24.76 -0.82 0.48
CA GLY A 357 23.92 -1.19 -0.66
C GLY A 357 24.57 -0.90 -2.02
N PRO A 358 23.88 -1.27 -3.11
CA PRO A 358 24.37 -1.06 -4.48
C PRO A 358 24.77 0.40 -4.79
N ALA A 359 23.90 1.35 -4.43
CA ALA A 359 24.16 2.78 -4.67
C ALA A 359 25.33 3.33 -3.85
N ASP A 360 25.46 2.93 -2.58
CA ASP A 360 26.56 3.32 -1.70
C ASP A 360 27.88 2.81 -2.26
N LYS A 361 27.93 1.54 -2.66
CA LYS A 361 29.11 0.92 -3.31
C LYS A 361 29.46 1.57 -4.64
N ALA A 362 28.48 2.04 -5.39
CA ALA A 362 28.68 2.77 -6.64
C ALA A 362 29.16 4.22 -6.44
N GLY A 363 29.10 4.75 -5.21
CA GLY A 363 29.49 6.12 -4.88
C GLY A 363 28.43 7.18 -5.23
N ILE A 364 27.17 6.79 -5.32
CA ILE A 364 26.02 7.70 -5.39
C ILE A 364 25.88 8.40 -4.05
N LEU A 365 25.51 9.68 -4.04
CA LEU A 365 25.36 10.48 -2.83
C LEU A 365 23.96 11.09 -2.73
N ILE A 366 23.52 11.33 -1.49
CA ILE A 366 22.28 12.08 -1.23
C ILE A 366 22.41 13.47 -1.86
N GLY A 367 21.39 13.89 -2.59
CA GLY A 367 21.35 15.18 -3.31
C GLY A 367 21.80 15.10 -4.76
N ASP A 368 22.34 13.99 -5.23
CA ASP A 368 22.62 13.79 -6.65
C ASP A 368 21.32 13.87 -7.48
N LYS A 369 21.34 14.61 -8.57
CA LYS A 369 20.24 14.68 -9.51
C LYS A 369 20.42 13.59 -10.58
N LEU A 370 19.47 12.69 -10.68
CA LEU A 370 19.49 11.61 -11.68
C LEU A 370 19.14 12.16 -13.06
N ILE A 371 19.94 11.81 -14.06
CA ILE A 371 19.76 12.21 -15.47
C ILE A 371 19.32 10.98 -16.29
N THR A 372 20.11 9.89 -16.26
CA THR A 372 19.76 8.63 -16.92
C THR A 372 20.18 7.43 -16.08
N MET A 373 19.49 6.30 -16.28
CA MET A 373 19.89 4.97 -15.81
C MET A 373 19.86 4.03 -17.01
N ASP A 374 21.03 3.47 -17.36
CA ASP A 374 21.24 2.62 -18.54
C ASP A 374 20.58 3.17 -19.82
N GLY A 375 20.76 4.48 -20.06
CA GLY A 375 20.18 5.18 -21.21
C GLY A 375 18.70 5.59 -21.06
N PHE A 376 17.98 5.12 -20.06
CA PHE A 376 16.63 5.58 -19.74
C PHE A 376 16.68 6.98 -19.11
N ALA A 377 16.02 7.96 -19.71
CA ALA A 377 15.92 9.30 -19.14
C ALA A 377 15.07 9.30 -17.86
N ILE A 378 15.57 9.92 -16.79
CA ILE A 378 14.89 9.99 -15.49
C ILE A 378 14.21 11.37 -15.34
N LEU A 379 12.95 11.45 -15.71
CA LEU A 379 12.14 12.66 -15.65
C LEU A 379 11.21 12.68 -14.44
N GLN A 380 10.83 11.52 -13.96
CA GLN A 380 9.94 11.31 -12.81
C GLN A 380 10.37 10.06 -12.02
N THR A 381 9.87 9.92 -10.80
CA THR A 381 10.23 8.80 -9.91
C THR A 381 9.98 7.42 -10.53
N GLY A 382 8.90 7.28 -11.29
CA GLY A 382 8.54 6.02 -11.94
C GLY A 382 9.52 5.53 -13.01
N ASP A 383 10.30 6.44 -13.62
CA ASP A 383 11.26 6.05 -14.66
C ASP A 383 12.41 5.20 -14.08
N ILE A 384 12.78 5.43 -12.81
CA ILE A 384 13.79 4.65 -12.09
C ILE A 384 13.35 3.20 -11.91
N ILE A 385 12.08 3.00 -11.59
CA ILE A 385 11.51 1.67 -11.36
C ILE A 385 11.55 0.89 -12.68
N LYS A 386 11.12 1.52 -13.78
CA LYS A 386 11.18 0.91 -15.12
C LYS A 386 12.61 0.56 -15.53
N ALA A 387 13.55 1.47 -15.29
CA ALA A 387 14.96 1.23 -15.57
C ALA A 387 15.49 0.06 -14.73
N ARG A 388 15.21 0.02 -13.43
CA ARG A 388 15.60 -1.06 -12.52
C ARG A 388 15.00 -2.41 -12.97
N ASP A 389 13.69 -2.46 -13.21
CA ASP A 389 12.95 -3.71 -13.46
C ASP A 389 13.21 -4.27 -14.88
N SER A 390 13.88 -3.51 -15.75
CA SER A 390 14.39 -4.01 -17.04
C SER A 390 15.68 -4.83 -16.93
N HIS A 391 16.26 -4.91 -15.72
CA HIS A 391 17.53 -5.58 -15.44
C HIS A 391 17.34 -6.74 -14.45
N LYS A 392 18.39 -7.55 -14.30
CA LYS A 392 18.44 -8.68 -13.36
C LYS A 392 19.44 -8.38 -12.24
N VAL A 393 19.30 -9.10 -11.15
CA VAL A 393 20.31 -9.13 -10.07
C VAL A 393 21.67 -9.50 -10.66
N GLY A 394 22.71 -8.72 -10.35
CA GLY A 394 24.06 -8.86 -10.84
C GLY A 394 24.39 -8.08 -12.13
N ASP A 395 23.40 -7.54 -12.83
CA ASP A 395 23.66 -6.68 -13.99
C ASP A 395 24.38 -5.40 -13.55
N THR A 396 25.28 -4.90 -14.40
CA THR A 396 25.96 -3.61 -14.20
C THR A 396 25.35 -2.59 -15.14
N ILE A 397 24.86 -1.48 -14.58
CA ILE A 397 24.23 -0.39 -15.34
C ILE A 397 24.98 0.93 -15.16
N ASP A 398 24.95 1.77 -16.18
CA ASP A 398 25.48 3.14 -16.12
C ASP A 398 24.42 4.08 -15.52
N VAL A 399 24.77 4.77 -14.42
CA VAL A 399 23.96 5.84 -13.83
C VAL A 399 24.62 7.17 -14.10
N VAL A 400 23.96 8.00 -14.90
CA VAL A 400 24.38 9.38 -15.14
C VAL A 400 23.65 10.30 -14.21
N LEU A 401 24.39 11.09 -13.44
CA LEU A 401 23.86 12.04 -12.46
C LEU A 401 24.56 13.40 -12.56
N GLU A 402 23.91 14.43 -12.04
CA GLU A 402 24.50 15.76 -11.88
C GLU A 402 24.82 15.98 -10.38
N ARG A 403 26.10 16.25 -10.10
CA ARG A 403 26.63 16.59 -8.77
C ARG A 403 27.44 17.88 -8.86
N ASP A 404 27.13 18.89 -8.07
CA ASP A 404 27.80 20.22 -8.08
C ASP A 404 27.85 20.85 -9.50
N GLY A 405 26.77 20.70 -10.28
CA GLY A 405 26.64 21.24 -11.63
C GLY A 405 27.51 20.52 -12.67
N LYS A 406 28.03 19.32 -12.36
CA LYS A 406 28.81 18.47 -13.28
C LYS A 406 28.12 17.14 -13.47
N GLU A 407 28.10 16.70 -14.71
CA GLU A 407 27.61 15.38 -15.06
C GLU A 407 28.68 14.34 -14.74
N ILE A 408 28.28 13.27 -14.06
CA ILE A 408 29.12 12.16 -13.62
C ILE A 408 28.42 10.86 -14.03
N THR A 409 29.18 9.92 -14.60
CA THR A 409 28.72 8.56 -14.86
C THR A 409 29.32 7.61 -13.84
N LEU A 410 28.47 6.85 -13.16
CA LEU A 410 28.84 5.81 -12.20
C LEU A 410 28.31 4.47 -12.65
N GLN A 411 29.05 3.39 -12.39
CA GLN A 411 28.59 2.03 -12.61
C GLN A 411 27.95 1.49 -11.34
N LEU A 412 26.70 1.05 -11.44
CA LEU A 412 25.94 0.44 -10.35
C LEU A 412 25.68 -1.03 -10.69
N ILE A 413 26.03 -1.92 -9.75
CA ILE A 413 25.69 -3.34 -9.84
C ILE A 413 24.34 -3.53 -9.17
N ILE A 414 23.36 -4.04 -9.89
CA ILE A 414 22.03 -4.35 -9.36
C ILE A 414 22.16 -5.44 -8.28
N GLY A 415 21.73 -5.14 -7.07
CA GLY A 415 21.69 -6.09 -5.96
C GLY A 415 20.40 -6.89 -5.93
N ASP A 416 20.33 -7.85 -4.99
CA ASP A 416 19.09 -8.52 -4.62
C ASP A 416 18.46 -7.81 -3.43
N SER A 417 17.15 -7.50 -3.50
CA SER A 417 16.44 -6.89 -2.38
C SER A 417 16.45 -7.78 -1.12
N ALA A 418 16.56 -9.09 -1.29
CA ALA A 418 16.64 -10.07 -0.21
C ALA A 418 17.84 -9.89 0.72
N ASP A 419 18.90 -9.22 0.26
CA ASP A 419 20.13 -8.97 1.04
C ASP A 419 20.05 -7.72 1.93
N PHE A 420 18.96 -6.92 1.79
CA PHE A 420 18.79 -5.61 2.43
C PHE A 420 17.45 -5.45 3.17
N GLN A 421 16.75 -6.56 3.41
CA GLN A 421 15.49 -6.61 4.18
C GLN A 421 15.73 -6.84 5.65
#